data_e1b05a4e0bebafb6e71a5588b63c5991
#
_entry.id   e1b05a4e0bebafb6e71a5588b63c5991
#
_cell.length_a   1.000
_cell.length_b   1.000
_cell.length_c   1.000
_cell.angle_alpha   90.00
_cell.angle_beta   90.00
_cell.angle_gamma   90.00
#
_symmetry.space_group_name_H-M   'P 1'
#
loop_
_entity.id
_entity.type
_entity.pdbx_description
1 polymer ?
#
loop_
_entity_poly.entity_id
_entity_poly.type
_entity_poly.pdbx_seq_one_letter_code
_entity_poly.pdbx_strand_id
1 'polypeptide(L)'
;MTTGAEILRSAYAASCDSLRRVLSGVSEQEFFWEPVAGCWTVHRRSESRGVSADGSGDWVIDYDPAQPQPAPFTTIAWRTLHVASVNYLYWDYAFGTASLTFDLELPGDVAEATDWLFASHQPVMDALTSLGDVDLDKLVPTNWGEEWPLHQVIVTLINEQVHHGAEISLLRDLYRYRGSLAPQH
;
A
#
# COMPACT_ATOMS: atom_id res chain seq x y z
N MET A 1 27.93 15.59 -8.46
CA MET A 1 27.36 14.37 -9.09
C MET A 1 26.19 13.95 -8.23
N THR A 2 25.08 13.56 -8.82
CA THR A 2 23.93 13.01 -8.08
C THR A 2 24.32 11.64 -7.53
N THR A 3 24.02 11.39 -6.26
CA THR A 3 24.32 10.13 -5.56
C THR A 3 23.19 9.11 -5.74
N GLY A 4 23.45 7.84 -5.43
CA GLY A 4 22.45 6.78 -5.43
C GLY A 4 21.32 7.06 -4.42
N ALA A 5 21.67 7.53 -3.24
CA ALA A 5 20.71 7.92 -2.21
C ALA A 5 19.80 9.08 -2.67
N GLU A 6 20.34 10.09 -3.36
CA GLU A 6 19.55 11.18 -3.93
C GLU A 6 18.59 10.68 -5.02
N ILE A 7 19.02 9.74 -5.87
CA ILE A 7 18.16 9.13 -6.90
C ILE A 7 17.01 8.38 -6.24
N LEU A 8 17.27 7.52 -5.26
CA LEU A 8 16.24 6.75 -4.57
C LEU A 8 15.24 7.65 -3.83
N ARG A 9 15.72 8.68 -3.14
CA ARG A 9 14.86 9.67 -2.48
C ARG A 9 13.95 10.39 -3.49
N SER A 10 14.50 10.83 -4.62
CA SER A 10 13.72 11.48 -5.67
C SER A 10 12.69 10.55 -6.30
N ALA A 11 13.04 9.28 -6.53
CA ALA A 11 12.13 8.28 -7.07
C ALA A 11 11.00 7.96 -6.08
N TYR A 12 11.30 7.83 -4.78
CA TYR A 12 10.29 7.62 -3.75
C TYR A 12 9.33 8.82 -3.67
N ALA A 13 9.85 10.06 -3.64
CA ALA A 13 9.02 11.26 -3.66
C ALA A 13 8.09 11.32 -4.88
N ALA A 14 8.61 11.01 -6.06
CA ALA A 14 7.83 10.98 -7.30
C ALA A 14 6.73 9.91 -7.27
N SER A 15 7.00 8.73 -6.70
CA SER A 15 6.00 7.67 -6.54
C SER A 15 4.88 8.08 -5.57
N CYS A 16 5.21 8.73 -4.43
CA CYS A 16 4.23 9.30 -3.49
C CYS A 16 3.34 10.33 -4.17
N ASP A 17 3.93 11.26 -4.94
CA ASP A 17 3.16 12.29 -5.67
C ASP A 17 2.26 11.68 -6.75
N SER A 18 2.72 10.61 -7.41
CA SER A 18 1.90 9.90 -8.39
C SER A 18 0.69 9.27 -7.73
N LEU A 19 0.89 8.58 -6.61
CA LEU A 19 -0.19 7.93 -5.86
C LEU A 19 -1.20 8.97 -5.32
N ARG A 20 -0.72 10.10 -4.83
CA ARG A 20 -1.57 11.22 -4.39
C ARG A 20 -2.46 11.74 -5.53
N ARG A 21 -1.90 11.90 -6.73
CA ARG A 21 -2.68 12.34 -7.91
C ARG A 21 -3.74 11.32 -8.30
N VAL A 22 -3.39 10.03 -8.27
CA VAL A 22 -4.32 8.96 -8.65
C VAL A 22 -5.49 8.87 -7.66
N LEU A 23 -5.27 9.09 -6.37
CA LEU A 23 -6.32 9.06 -5.35
C LEU A 23 -7.13 10.36 -5.25
N SER A 24 -6.69 11.45 -5.92
CA SER A 24 -7.41 12.73 -5.86
C SER A 24 -8.84 12.60 -6.40
N GLY A 25 -9.81 13.02 -5.57
CA GLY A 25 -11.24 13.02 -5.93
C GLY A 25 -11.88 11.63 -6.03
N VAL A 26 -11.28 10.59 -5.45
CA VAL A 26 -11.94 9.28 -5.28
C VAL A 26 -13.14 9.45 -4.36
N SER A 27 -14.31 8.97 -4.79
CA SER A 27 -15.52 8.95 -3.96
C SER A 27 -15.57 7.68 -3.10
N GLU A 28 -16.35 7.72 -2.02
CA GLU A 28 -16.61 6.57 -1.15
C GLU A 28 -17.09 5.34 -1.95
N GLN A 29 -18.02 5.55 -2.87
CA GLN A 29 -18.57 4.49 -3.71
C GLN A 29 -17.51 3.89 -4.66
N GLU A 30 -16.61 4.71 -5.20
CA GLU A 30 -15.50 4.27 -6.04
C GLU A 30 -14.44 3.52 -5.22
N PHE A 31 -14.15 4.01 -4.01
CA PHE A 31 -13.15 3.48 -3.11
C PHE A 31 -13.42 2.03 -2.70
N PHE A 32 -14.66 1.72 -2.35
CA PHE A 32 -15.10 0.38 -1.94
C PHE A 32 -15.72 -0.44 -3.08
N TRP A 33 -15.69 0.06 -4.33
CA TRP A 33 -16.28 -0.68 -5.44
C TRP A 33 -15.55 -2.00 -5.69
N GLU A 34 -16.34 -3.09 -5.67
CA GLU A 34 -15.88 -4.43 -6.00
C GLU A 34 -16.02 -4.67 -7.51
N PRO A 35 -14.91 -4.74 -8.28
CA PRO A 35 -14.98 -4.96 -9.73
C PRO A 35 -15.50 -6.36 -10.09
N VAL A 36 -15.29 -7.32 -9.20
CA VAL A 36 -15.78 -8.71 -9.30
C VAL A 36 -16.27 -9.17 -7.94
N ALA A 37 -17.27 -10.06 -7.93
CA ALA A 37 -17.78 -10.62 -6.68
C ALA A 37 -16.68 -11.38 -5.92
N GLY A 38 -16.58 -11.12 -4.61
CA GLY A 38 -15.63 -11.78 -3.73
C GLY A 38 -14.18 -11.28 -3.87
N CYS A 39 -13.97 -10.11 -4.48
CA CYS A 39 -12.65 -9.48 -4.45
C CYS A 39 -12.29 -9.08 -3.01
N TRP A 40 -11.00 -8.99 -2.72
CA TRP A 40 -10.52 -8.54 -1.42
C TRP A 40 -10.76 -7.04 -1.24
N THR A 41 -11.20 -6.68 -0.04
CA THR A 41 -11.54 -5.30 0.31
C THR A 41 -11.21 -5.00 1.78
N VAL A 42 -11.56 -3.81 2.20
CA VAL A 42 -11.59 -3.37 3.60
C VAL A 42 -13.04 -3.37 4.05
N HIS A 43 -13.30 -3.92 5.22
CA HIS A 43 -14.66 -4.05 5.75
C HIS A 43 -14.67 -4.05 7.28
N ARG A 44 -15.85 -3.97 7.89
CA ARG A 44 -15.95 -4.08 9.35
C ARG A 44 -15.65 -5.51 9.80
N ARG A 45 -14.91 -5.64 10.90
CA ARG A 45 -14.58 -6.95 11.51
C ARG A 45 -15.82 -7.80 11.80
N SER A 46 -16.95 -7.17 12.11
CA SER A 46 -18.24 -7.85 12.33
C SER A 46 -18.85 -8.47 11.06
N GLU A 47 -18.37 -8.07 9.88
CA GLU A 47 -18.83 -8.56 8.57
C GLU A 47 -17.88 -9.67 8.11
N SER A 48 -18.17 -10.93 8.46
CA SER A 48 -17.36 -12.05 8.00
C SER A 48 -17.51 -12.27 6.50
N ARG A 49 -16.39 -12.26 5.77
CA ARG A 49 -16.35 -12.52 4.32
C ARG A 49 -15.84 -13.91 3.96
N GLY A 50 -15.58 -14.77 4.97
CA GLY A 50 -15.12 -16.13 4.74
C GLY A 50 -13.64 -16.24 4.35
N VAL A 51 -12.87 -15.16 4.45
CA VAL A 51 -11.42 -15.11 4.28
C VAL A 51 -10.78 -14.59 5.57
N SER A 52 -9.50 -14.86 5.76
CA SER A 52 -8.73 -14.27 6.85
C SER A 52 -8.61 -12.77 6.63
N ALA A 53 -8.40 -12.01 7.71
CA ALA A 53 -8.28 -10.57 7.64
C ALA A 53 -7.30 -10.05 8.71
N ASP A 54 -6.52 -9.05 8.33
CA ASP A 54 -5.56 -8.35 9.19
C ASP A 54 -6.14 -7.02 9.69
N GLY A 55 -5.66 -6.55 10.84
CA GLY A 55 -6.04 -5.30 11.50
C GLY A 55 -6.46 -5.51 12.95
N SER A 56 -6.18 -4.54 13.84
CA SER A 56 -6.48 -4.61 15.28
C SER A 56 -7.80 -3.97 15.69
N GLY A 57 -8.32 -3.02 14.86
CA GLY A 57 -9.50 -2.22 15.15
C GLY A 57 -10.82 -2.81 14.65
N ASP A 58 -11.82 -1.94 14.48
CA ASP A 58 -13.14 -2.26 13.93
C ASP A 58 -13.10 -2.55 12.43
N TRP A 59 -12.12 -2.03 11.72
CA TRP A 59 -11.91 -2.25 10.31
C TRP A 59 -10.76 -3.22 10.08
N VAL A 60 -10.92 -4.07 9.08
CA VAL A 60 -9.97 -5.11 8.70
C VAL A 60 -9.80 -5.14 7.19
N ILE A 61 -8.65 -5.64 6.77
CA ILE A 61 -8.30 -5.84 5.35
C ILE A 61 -8.27 -7.35 5.06
N ASP A 62 -8.95 -7.80 4.01
CA ASP A 62 -8.91 -9.19 3.58
C ASP A 62 -7.47 -9.61 3.25
N TYR A 63 -7.01 -10.71 3.83
CA TYR A 63 -5.69 -11.26 3.57
C TYR A 63 -5.66 -12.75 3.88
N ASP A 64 -5.09 -13.55 2.99
CA ASP A 64 -4.85 -14.97 3.21
C ASP A 64 -3.35 -15.28 3.11
N PRO A 65 -2.69 -15.69 4.20
CA PRO A 65 -1.28 -16.06 4.18
C PRO A 65 -0.93 -17.17 3.18
N ALA A 66 -1.89 -18.02 2.81
CA ALA A 66 -1.71 -19.07 1.81
C ALA A 66 -1.62 -18.55 0.37
N GLN A 67 -1.89 -17.26 0.16
CA GLN A 67 -1.83 -16.59 -1.15
C GLN A 67 -2.58 -17.37 -2.24
N PRO A 68 -3.91 -17.23 -2.33
CA PRO A 68 -4.73 -17.96 -3.28
C PRO A 68 -4.26 -17.79 -4.73
N GLN A 69 -4.43 -18.84 -5.50
CA GLN A 69 -4.12 -18.83 -6.93
C GLN A 69 -5.40 -19.12 -7.74
N PRO A 70 -5.79 -18.26 -8.70
CA PRO A 70 -5.14 -16.97 -9.04
C PRO A 70 -5.26 -15.96 -7.89
N ALA A 71 -4.37 -14.98 -7.86
CA ALA A 71 -4.44 -13.87 -6.91
C ALA A 71 -5.80 -13.17 -7.03
N PRO A 72 -6.45 -12.83 -5.91
CA PRO A 72 -7.76 -12.20 -5.94
C PRO A 72 -7.67 -10.77 -6.49
N PHE A 73 -8.75 -10.32 -7.12
CA PHE A 73 -8.93 -8.88 -7.35
C PHE A 73 -9.05 -8.16 -6.00
N THR A 74 -8.69 -6.89 -5.98
CA THR A 74 -8.80 -6.06 -4.79
C THR A 74 -9.47 -4.72 -5.11
N THR A 75 -10.06 -4.09 -4.12
CA THR A 75 -10.65 -2.74 -4.24
C THR A 75 -9.56 -1.66 -4.14
N ILE A 76 -9.93 -0.39 -4.45
CA ILE A 76 -9.06 0.78 -4.20
C ILE A 76 -8.78 0.91 -2.69
N ALA A 77 -9.77 0.65 -1.83
CA ALA A 77 -9.64 0.63 -0.38
C ALA A 77 -8.52 -0.32 0.06
N TRP A 78 -8.57 -1.57 -0.42
CA TRP A 78 -7.57 -2.57 -0.10
C TRP A 78 -6.16 -2.11 -0.47
N ARG A 79 -5.97 -1.63 -1.70
CA ARG A 79 -4.66 -1.20 -2.20
C ARG A 79 -4.12 0.01 -1.44
N THR A 80 -4.98 0.95 -1.10
CA THR A 80 -4.61 2.15 -0.33
C THR A 80 -4.09 1.78 1.05
N LEU A 81 -4.80 0.93 1.79
CA LEU A 81 -4.40 0.52 3.13
C LEU A 81 -3.23 -0.46 3.10
N HIS A 82 -3.15 -1.34 2.10
CA HIS A 82 -2.00 -2.22 1.91
C HIS A 82 -0.70 -1.42 1.75
N VAL A 83 -0.67 -0.44 0.84
CA VAL A 83 0.53 0.39 0.61
C VAL A 83 0.91 1.18 1.87
N ALA A 84 -0.06 1.74 2.59
CA ALA A 84 0.20 2.43 3.85
C ALA A 84 0.80 1.50 4.92
N SER A 85 0.22 0.30 5.07
CA SER A 85 0.72 -0.73 6.01
C SER A 85 2.16 -1.14 5.67
N VAL A 86 2.45 -1.38 4.38
CA VAL A 86 3.80 -1.71 3.90
C VAL A 86 4.78 -0.58 4.19
N ASN A 87 4.40 0.69 3.99
CA ASN A 87 5.26 1.83 4.33
C ASN A 87 5.62 1.83 5.82
N TYR A 88 4.63 1.67 6.71
CA TYR A 88 4.89 1.64 8.16
C TYR A 88 5.74 0.45 8.58
N LEU A 89 5.44 -0.76 8.08
CA LEU A 89 6.19 -1.95 8.43
C LEU A 89 7.64 -1.85 7.95
N TYR A 90 7.87 -1.55 6.70
CA TYR A 90 9.22 -1.52 6.15
C TYR A 90 10.05 -0.38 6.76
N TRP A 91 9.41 0.76 7.06
CA TRP A 91 10.10 1.81 7.81
C TRP A 91 10.49 1.35 9.22
N ASP A 92 9.60 0.69 9.96
CA ASP A 92 9.89 0.22 11.32
C ASP A 92 11.02 -0.82 11.31
N TYR A 93 11.01 -1.73 10.35
CA TYR A 93 12.06 -2.75 10.25
C TYR A 93 13.39 -2.18 9.77
N ALA A 94 13.40 -1.21 8.88
CA ALA A 94 14.62 -0.62 8.34
C ALA A 94 15.23 0.47 9.25
N PHE A 95 14.40 1.22 9.97
CA PHE A 95 14.81 2.43 10.69
C PHE A 95 14.30 2.52 12.12
N GLY A 96 13.35 1.68 12.52
CA GLY A 96 12.68 1.69 13.82
C GLY A 96 13.14 0.56 14.72
N THR A 97 12.15 -0.06 15.39
CA THR A 97 12.37 -1.12 16.41
C THR A 97 12.18 -2.53 15.87
N ALA A 98 11.78 -2.70 14.62
CA ALA A 98 11.48 -3.98 13.97
C ALA A 98 10.42 -4.79 14.76
N SER A 99 9.37 -4.14 15.21
CA SER A 99 8.34 -4.74 16.07
C SER A 99 6.93 -4.66 15.52
N LEU A 100 6.67 -3.84 14.51
CA LEU A 100 5.35 -3.73 13.90
C LEU A 100 4.95 -5.01 13.17
N THR A 101 3.65 -5.26 13.16
CA THR A 101 3.00 -6.33 12.40
C THR A 101 1.89 -5.73 11.53
N PHE A 102 1.27 -6.52 10.67
CA PHE A 102 0.08 -6.08 9.91
C PHE A 102 -1.17 -5.92 10.77
N ASP A 103 -1.11 -6.23 12.08
CA ASP A 103 -2.20 -6.00 13.03
C ASP A 103 -2.28 -4.52 13.46
N LEU A 104 -2.51 -3.64 12.46
CA LEU A 104 -2.60 -2.20 12.62
C LEU A 104 -4.06 -1.77 12.80
N GLU A 105 -4.28 -0.64 13.47
CA GLU A 105 -5.61 -0.02 13.50
C GLU A 105 -5.86 0.69 12.17
N LEU A 106 -6.82 0.16 11.40
CA LEU A 106 -7.09 0.61 10.05
C LEU A 106 -8.24 1.63 10.01
N PRO A 107 -8.13 2.70 9.20
CA PRO A 107 -9.24 3.63 8.97
C PRO A 107 -10.34 3.01 8.11
N GLY A 108 -11.56 3.51 8.26
CA GLY A 108 -12.75 2.95 7.65
C GLY A 108 -13.44 3.78 6.59
N ASP A 109 -12.97 4.98 6.29
CA ASP A 109 -13.50 5.83 5.23
C ASP A 109 -12.40 6.33 4.29
N VAL A 110 -12.80 6.86 3.14
CA VAL A 110 -11.87 7.26 2.09
C VAL A 110 -10.95 8.42 2.51
N ALA A 111 -11.45 9.37 3.30
CA ALA A 111 -10.68 10.53 3.73
C ALA A 111 -9.61 10.11 4.74
N GLU A 112 -10.00 9.39 5.79
CA GLU A 112 -9.08 8.87 6.79
C GLU A 112 -8.05 7.92 6.18
N ALA A 113 -8.46 7.04 5.26
CA ALA A 113 -7.57 6.09 4.58
C ALA A 113 -6.52 6.79 3.70
N THR A 114 -6.92 7.83 2.96
CA THR A 114 -5.99 8.60 2.15
C THR A 114 -5.05 9.44 2.99
N ASP A 115 -5.53 10.04 4.09
CA ASP A 115 -4.70 10.79 5.03
C ASP A 115 -3.70 9.86 5.73
N TRP A 116 -4.12 8.67 6.12
CA TRP A 116 -3.26 7.65 6.73
C TRP A 116 -2.16 7.18 5.77
N LEU A 117 -2.50 6.93 4.50
CA LEU A 117 -1.50 6.63 3.47
C LEU A 117 -0.50 7.78 3.31
N PHE A 118 -0.98 9.02 3.20
CA PHE A 118 -0.08 10.15 3.02
C PHE A 118 0.79 10.43 4.24
N ALA A 119 0.28 10.16 5.44
CA ALA A 119 1.07 10.21 6.67
C ALA A 119 2.15 9.14 6.71
N SER A 120 1.90 7.94 6.15
CA SER A 120 2.89 6.86 6.10
C SER A 120 4.14 7.18 5.25
N HIS A 121 4.04 8.13 4.32
CA HIS A 121 5.17 8.57 3.51
C HIS A 121 6.20 9.38 4.30
N GLN A 122 5.77 10.14 5.30
CA GLN A 122 6.65 11.10 5.98
C GLN A 122 7.81 10.44 6.72
N PRO A 123 7.62 9.39 7.55
CA PRO A 123 8.74 8.71 8.23
C PRO A 123 9.78 8.17 7.25
N VAL A 124 9.34 7.61 6.11
CA VAL A 124 10.24 7.11 5.07
C VAL A 124 11.03 8.25 4.44
N MET A 125 10.36 9.36 4.06
CA MET A 125 11.02 10.54 3.49
C MET A 125 12.05 11.15 4.44
N ASP A 126 11.75 11.23 5.72
CA ASP A 126 12.65 11.76 6.74
C ASP A 126 13.90 10.87 6.87
N ALA A 127 13.70 9.56 6.91
CA ALA A 127 14.80 8.59 6.94
C ALA A 127 15.68 8.73 5.68
N LEU A 128 15.08 8.75 4.48
CA LEU A 128 15.81 8.89 3.21
C LEU A 128 16.61 10.20 3.11
N THR A 129 16.18 11.26 3.81
CA THR A 129 16.88 12.55 3.79
C THR A 129 18.23 12.49 4.50
N SER A 130 18.39 11.60 5.47
CA SER A 130 19.62 11.41 6.24
C SER A 130 20.61 10.40 5.64
N LEU A 131 20.21 9.65 4.59
CA LEU A 131 21.03 8.60 4.00
C LEU A 131 22.08 9.14 3.02
N GLY A 132 23.28 8.51 3.08
CA GLY A 132 24.29 8.60 2.04
C GLY A 132 24.48 7.26 1.32
N ASP A 133 25.27 7.26 0.24
CA ASP A 133 25.52 6.05 -0.54
C ASP A 133 26.13 4.90 0.28
N VAL A 134 26.91 5.23 1.32
CA VAL A 134 27.53 4.26 2.22
C VAL A 134 26.51 3.49 3.08
N ASP A 135 25.29 3.99 3.20
CA ASP A 135 24.22 3.36 3.98
C ASP A 135 23.43 2.34 3.16
N LEU A 136 23.45 2.46 1.83
CA LEU A 136 22.58 1.71 0.94
C LEU A 136 22.80 0.20 0.96
N ASP A 137 24.01 -0.25 1.23
CA ASP A 137 24.37 -1.68 1.31
C ASP A 137 24.26 -2.25 2.74
N LYS A 138 23.88 -1.44 3.74
CA LYS A 138 23.64 -1.94 5.09
C LYS A 138 22.51 -2.95 5.09
N LEU A 139 22.72 -4.09 5.74
CA LEU A 139 21.68 -5.08 5.94
C LEU A 139 20.73 -4.62 7.04
N VAL A 140 19.45 -4.72 6.77
CA VAL A 140 18.35 -4.42 7.71
C VAL A 140 17.40 -5.62 7.78
N PRO A 141 16.78 -5.88 8.95
CA PRO A 141 15.83 -6.97 9.07
C PRO A 141 14.58 -6.74 8.23
N THR A 142 13.88 -7.84 7.91
CA THR A 142 12.56 -7.83 7.28
C THR A 142 11.54 -8.48 8.20
N ASN A 143 10.26 -8.20 8.02
CA ASN A 143 9.19 -8.78 8.83
C ASN A 143 8.95 -10.29 8.59
N TRP A 144 9.61 -10.90 7.61
CA TRP A 144 9.59 -12.35 7.36
C TRP A 144 10.89 -13.06 7.79
N GLY A 145 11.79 -12.36 8.50
CA GLY A 145 12.95 -12.98 9.14
C GLY A 145 14.21 -13.08 8.28
N GLU A 146 14.26 -12.39 7.14
CA GLU A 146 15.45 -12.24 6.31
C GLU A 146 16.12 -10.89 6.58
N GLU A 147 17.36 -10.73 6.10
CA GLU A 147 18.06 -9.45 6.05
C GLU A 147 18.25 -9.04 4.60
N TRP A 148 17.87 -7.81 4.30
CA TRP A 148 18.01 -7.22 2.96
C TRP A 148 18.90 -5.98 2.99
N PRO A 149 19.63 -5.70 1.89
CA PRO A 149 20.28 -4.40 1.73
C PRO A 149 19.25 -3.27 1.76
N LEU A 150 19.57 -2.17 2.42
CA LEU A 150 18.64 -1.04 2.59
C LEU A 150 18.12 -0.50 1.26
N HIS A 151 18.99 -0.43 0.21
CA HIS A 151 18.54 -0.02 -1.11
C HIS A 151 17.44 -0.92 -1.68
N GLN A 152 17.46 -2.21 -1.40
CA GLN A 152 16.42 -3.15 -1.85
C GLN A 152 15.09 -2.86 -1.15
N VAL A 153 15.10 -2.57 0.14
CA VAL A 153 13.89 -2.15 0.89
C VAL A 153 13.30 -0.88 0.26
N ILE A 154 14.14 0.13 -0.01
CA ILE A 154 13.69 1.39 -0.61
C ILE A 154 13.09 1.16 -2.01
N VAL A 155 13.75 0.36 -2.84
CA VAL A 155 13.25 0.00 -4.19
C VAL A 155 11.91 -0.73 -4.10
N THR A 156 11.75 -1.62 -3.12
CA THR A 156 10.47 -2.31 -2.88
C THR A 156 9.37 -1.33 -2.51
N LEU A 157 9.62 -0.38 -1.59
CA LEU A 157 8.66 0.67 -1.26
C LEU A 157 8.24 1.52 -2.47
N ILE A 158 9.19 1.88 -3.34
CA ILE A 158 8.89 2.59 -4.59
C ILE A 158 8.02 1.72 -5.49
N ASN A 159 8.36 0.45 -5.65
CA ASN A 159 7.63 -0.49 -6.50
C ASN A 159 6.19 -0.70 -6.00
N GLU A 160 5.97 -0.86 -4.71
CA GLU A 160 4.63 -0.97 -4.11
C GLU A 160 3.74 0.22 -4.49
N GLN A 161 4.26 1.43 -4.37
CA GLN A 161 3.51 2.63 -4.71
C GLN A 161 3.23 2.76 -6.21
N VAL A 162 4.20 2.44 -7.06
CA VAL A 162 4.05 2.52 -8.53
C VAL A 162 3.10 1.43 -9.01
N HIS A 163 3.29 0.19 -8.55
CA HIS A 163 2.46 -0.95 -8.91
C HIS A 163 1.00 -0.72 -8.53
N HIS A 164 0.75 -0.49 -7.25
CA HIS A 164 -0.61 -0.30 -6.76
C HIS A 164 -1.23 1.03 -7.23
N GLY A 165 -0.43 2.05 -7.45
CA GLY A 165 -0.90 3.29 -8.07
C GLY A 165 -1.42 3.09 -9.49
N ALA A 166 -0.74 2.27 -10.29
CA ALA A 166 -1.21 1.92 -11.63
C ALA A 166 -2.51 1.09 -11.60
N GLU A 167 -2.60 0.14 -10.66
CA GLU A 167 -3.80 -0.67 -10.47
C GLU A 167 -4.99 0.16 -9.97
N ILE A 168 -4.78 1.12 -9.05
CA ILE A 168 -5.81 2.07 -8.61
C ILE A 168 -6.29 2.90 -9.81
N SER A 169 -5.36 3.39 -10.64
CA SER A 169 -5.73 4.14 -11.85
C SER A 169 -6.63 3.33 -12.78
N LEU A 170 -6.28 2.05 -13.01
CA LEU A 170 -7.10 1.14 -13.81
C LEU A 170 -8.47 0.89 -13.18
N LEU A 171 -8.54 0.67 -11.87
CA LEU A 171 -9.81 0.48 -11.16
C LEU A 171 -10.72 1.70 -11.27
N ARG A 172 -10.16 2.91 -11.22
CA ARG A 172 -10.90 4.16 -11.44
C ARG A 172 -11.49 4.24 -12.84
N ASP A 173 -10.72 3.87 -13.85
CA ASP A 173 -11.22 3.84 -15.23
C ASP A 173 -12.32 2.78 -15.39
N LEU A 174 -12.15 1.58 -14.86
CA LEU A 174 -13.18 0.54 -14.85
C LEU A 174 -14.46 1.01 -14.13
N TYR A 175 -14.33 1.69 -12.99
CA TYR A 175 -15.48 2.24 -12.27
C TYR A 175 -16.24 3.28 -13.10
N ARG A 176 -15.54 4.19 -13.77
CA ARG A 176 -16.18 5.22 -14.64
C ARG A 176 -16.95 4.58 -15.78
N TYR A 177 -16.44 3.51 -16.37
CA TYR A 177 -17.04 2.85 -17.52
C TYR A 177 -17.82 1.59 -17.19
N ARG A 178 -18.07 1.28 -15.90
CA ARG A 178 -18.71 0.04 -15.46
C ARG A 178 -20.06 -0.26 -16.12
N GLY A 179 -20.84 0.78 -16.43
CA GLY A 179 -22.11 0.61 -17.15
C GLY A 179 -21.96 0.19 -18.62
N SER A 180 -20.79 0.46 -19.22
CA SER A 180 -20.46 0.08 -20.61
C SER A 180 -19.77 -1.28 -20.70
N LEU A 181 -19.30 -1.83 -19.57
CA LEU A 181 -18.63 -3.14 -19.51
C LEU A 181 -19.63 -4.31 -19.40
N ALA A 182 -20.90 -4.02 -19.15
CA ALA A 182 -21.95 -5.04 -19.17
C ALA A 182 -22.08 -5.64 -20.59
N PRO A 183 -22.26 -6.97 -20.73
CA PRO A 183 -22.49 -7.57 -22.03
C PRO A 183 -23.69 -6.90 -22.72
N GLN A 184 -23.49 -6.38 -23.93
CA GLN A 184 -24.61 -5.95 -24.79
C GLN A 184 -25.29 -7.23 -25.28
N HIS A 185 -26.43 -7.57 -24.67
CA HIS A 185 -27.30 -8.67 -25.08
C HIS A 185 -28.13 -8.30 -26.33
#